data_df2105984c62560790c80314c73546a9
#
_entry.id   df2105984c62560790c80314c73546a9
#
_cell.length_a   1.000
_cell.length_b   1.000
_cell.length_c   1.000
_cell.angle_alpha   90.00
_cell.angle_beta   90.00
_cell.angle_gamma   90.00
#
_symmetry.space_group_name_H-M   'P 1'
#
loop_
_entity.id
_entity.type
_entity.pdbx_description
1 polymer ?
#
loop_
_entity_poly.entity_id
_entity_poly.type
_entity_poly.pdbx_seq_one_letter_code
_entity_poly.pdbx_strand_id
1 'polypeptide(L)'
;MSFSSRSRETPGLSTSLGARSGESVPYVDRNRSRPAVLSPAARKGIRQRMLLFRQASLDRICRLTGAPLSEVNQFRRELRESELPDTLLDRGAGVAFTRELPQGALLYLVVRAARPGHVVETGVRPGYSTAWILAALESNGEGELTSLGPGPTAGRASGVREVSVGQFVPPALRARWTLALGNSEDRLRGILAGSNGVDLFFYDNGPVASRARFELRAAWEALSPRGILLAHHIEANSAWTDFCRNQGIVPQLLDPGPPPMGGLSVKTTA
;
A
#
# COMPACT_ATOMS: atom_id res chain seq x y z
N MET A 1 -35.15 -55.76 -5.37
CA MET A 1 -35.38 -54.29 -5.21
C MET A 1 -34.03 -53.62 -5.16
N SER A 2 -33.68 -52.96 -6.26
CA SER A 2 -32.35 -52.43 -6.50
C SER A 2 -32.36 -50.91 -6.20
N PHE A 3 -31.56 -50.43 -5.23
CA PHE A 3 -31.38 -49.04 -4.95
C PHE A 3 -30.10 -48.54 -5.63
N SER A 4 -30.31 -47.70 -6.65
CA SER A 4 -29.27 -46.99 -7.37
C SER A 4 -28.83 -45.78 -6.57
N SER A 5 -27.55 -45.74 -6.16
CA SER A 5 -26.89 -44.58 -5.57
C SER A 5 -26.41 -43.64 -6.66
N ARG A 6 -27.05 -42.48 -6.80
CA ARG A 6 -26.55 -41.36 -7.62
C ARG A 6 -25.50 -40.60 -6.83
N SER A 7 -24.27 -40.68 -7.28
CA SER A 7 -23.17 -39.78 -6.89
C SER A 7 -23.46 -38.37 -7.36
N ARG A 8 -23.51 -37.39 -6.45
CA ARG A 8 -23.53 -35.93 -6.79
C ARG A 8 -22.10 -35.51 -7.03
N GLU A 9 -21.80 -35.18 -8.27
CA GLU A 9 -20.59 -34.46 -8.63
C GLU A 9 -20.69 -33.03 -8.09
N THR A 10 -19.73 -32.64 -7.27
CA THR A 10 -19.50 -31.24 -6.86
C THR A 10 -18.81 -30.47 -8.00
N PRO A 11 -19.31 -29.31 -8.40
CA PRO A 11 -18.62 -28.49 -9.40
C PRO A 11 -17.31 -27.98 -8.84
N GLY A 12 -16.22 -28.26 -9.54
CA GLY A 12 -14.89 -27.75 -9.24
C GLY A 12 -14.88 -26.22 -9.23
N LEU A 13 -14.46 -25.64 -8.11
CA LEU A 13 -14.11 -24.24 -8.01
C LEU A 13 -12.88 -23.97 -8.88
N SER A 14 -13.12 -23.43 -10.07
CA SER A 14 -12.09 -22.80 -10.89
C SER A 14 -11.55 -21.60 -10.14
N THR A 15 -10.38 -21.73 -9.54
CA THR A 15 -9.59 -20.61 -9.00
C THR A 15 -9.03 -19.80 -10.15
N SER A 16 -9.75 -18.77 -10.59
CA SER A 16 -9.19 -17.75 -11.47
C SER A 16 -8.17 -16.92 -10.67
N LEU A 17 -6.92 -17.29 -10.78
CA LEU A 17 -5.78 -16.45 -10.40
C LEU A 17 -5.79 -15.17 -11.24
N GLY A 18 -5.82 -14.02 -10.56
CA GLY A 18 -5.43 -12.70 -11.00
C GLY A 18 -5.78 -12.29 -12.42
N ALA A 19 -6.74 -11.40 -12.59
CA ALA A 19 -6.85 -10.62 -13.82
C ALA A 19 -5.59 -9.76 -13.96
N ARG A 20 -4.79 -10.01 -14.98
CA ARG A 20 -3.69 -9.12 -15.36
C ARG A 20 -4.28 -7.78 -15.77
N SER A 21 -3.62 -6.71 -15.30
CA SER A 21 -3.95 -5.30 -15.47
C SER A 21 -4.64 -4.92 -16.79
N GLY A 22 -5.92 -4.62 -16.76
CA GLY A 22 -6.67 -4.13 -17.92
C GLY A 22 -8.08 -3.66 -17.60
N GLU A 23 -8.76 -4.29 -16.66
CA GLU A 23 -10.14 -3.95 -16.33
C GLU A 23 -10.23 -3.22 -15.01
N SER A 24 -10.68 -1.96 -15.05
CA SER A 24 -11.00 -1.17 -13.88
C SER A 24 -12.34 -1.63 -13.30
N VAL A 25 -12.34 -2.14 -12.08
CA VAL A 25 -13.58 -2.44 -11.34
C VAL A 25 -14.08 -1.15 -10.68
N PRO A 26 -15.33 -0.73 -10.89
CA PRO A 26 -15.83 0.52 -10.35
C PRO A 26 -16.03 0.47 -8.83
N TYR A 27 -15.44 1.43 -8.13
CA TYR A 27 -15.64 1.76 -6.72
C TYR A 27 -16.39 3.10 -6.63
N VAL A 28 -17.46 3.22 -5.80
CA VAL A 28 -18.36 4.40 -5.78
C VAL A 28 -18.03 5.38 -4.66
N ASP A 29 -17.60 6.59 -5.00
CA ASP A 29 -17.49 7.74 -4.10
C ASP A 29 -18.63 8.75 -4.34
N ARG A 30 -19.54 8.93 -3.39
CA ARG A 30 -20.74 9.78 -3.50
C ARG A 30 -20.52 11.28 -3.28
N ASN A 31 -19.29 11.73 -2.97
CA ASN A 31 -19.05 13.11 -2.54
C ASN A 31 -18.22 13.94 -3.52
N ARG A 32 -18.33 13.74 -4.83
CA ARG A 32 -17.66 14.60 -5.83
C ARG A 32 -18.52 15.83 -6.17
N SER A 33 -18.23 16.95 -5.52
CA SER A 33 -18.03 18.22 -6.26
C SER A 33 -16.91 17.99 -7.29
N ARG A 34 -17.00 18.58 -8.50
CA ARG A 34 -15.95 18.54 -9.54
C ARG A 34 -14.59 18.70 -8.88
N PRO A 35 -13.52 17.96 -9.29
CA PRO A 35 -12.20 18.13 -8.70
C PRO A 35 -11.88 19.62 -8.73
N ALA A 36 -11.63 20.18 -7.56
CA ALA A 36 -11.24 21.58 -7.46
C ALA A 36 -9.92 21.72 -8.21
N VAL A 37 -9.92 22.50 -9.29
CA VAL A 37 -8.71 22.82 -10.02
C VAL A 37 -7.83 23.63 -9.05
N LEU A 38 -6.76 23.02 -8.56
CA LEU A 38 -5.82 23.71 -7.67
C LEU A 38 -5.19 24.87 -8.42
N SER A 39 -5.20 26.05 -7.81
CA SER A 39 -4.45 27.19 -8.35
C SER A 39 -2.94 26.85 -8.41
N PRO A 40 -2.17 27.45 -9.32
CA PRO A 40 -0.72 27.23 -9.40
C PRO A 40 0.00 27.46 -8.06
N ALA A 41 -0.42 28.47 -7.29
CA ALA A 41 0.15 28.77 -5.97
C ALA A 41 -0.18 27.67 -4.94
N ALA A 42 -1.43 27.17 -4.92
CA ALA A 42 -1.83 26.07 -4.04
C ALA A 42 -1.07 24.80 -4.40
N ARG A 43 -0.93 24.48 -5.68
CA ARG A 43 -0.17 23.33 -6.19
C ARG A 43 1.29 23.40 -5.75
N LYS A 44 1.96 24.54 -5.95
CA LYS A 44 3.33 24.77 -5.50
C LYS A 44 3.49 24.58 -3.99
N GLY A 45 2.58 25.13 -3.20
CA GLY A 45 2.60 24.98 -1.73
C GLY A 45 2.38 23.55 -1.26
N ILE A 46 1.50 22.79 -1.92
CA ILE A 46 1.27 21.36 -1.64
C ILE A 46 2.54 20.57 -1.98
N ARG A 47 3.09 20.76 -3.19
CA ARG A 47 4.34 20.10 -3.62
C ARG A 47 5.50 20.37 -2.66
N GLN A 48 5.69 21.60 -2.22
CA GLN A 48 6.72 21.95 -1.26
C GLN A 48 6.55 21.18 0.06
N ARG A 49 5.33 21.15 0.62
CA ARG A 49 5.04 20.40 1.86
C ARG A 49 5.28 18.90 1.71
N MET A 50 4.85 18.30 0.60
CA MET A 50 5.03 16.90 0.29
C MET A 50 6.51 16.49 0.28
N LEU A 51 7.37 17.37 -0.20
CA LEU A 51 8.80 17.10 -0.35
C LEU A 51 9.63 17.64 0.83
N LEU A 52 8.95 18.11 1.89
CA LEU A 52 9.59 18.60 3.11
C LEU A 52 9.75 17.43 4.11
N PHE A 53 10.86 16.72 4.00
CA PHE A 53 11.17 15.62 4.90
C PHE A 53 11.91 16.11 6.15
N ARG A 54 11.50 15.59 7.31
CA ARG A 54 12.25 15.79 8.56
C ARG A 54 13.51 14.96 8.53
N GLN A 55 14.63 15.47 9.04
CA GLN A 55 15.90 14.73 9.13
C GLN A 55 15.69 13.40 9.87
N ALA A 56 14.97 13.41 10.99
CA ALA A 56 14.66 12.21 11.75
C ALA A 56 13.93 11.13 10.95
N SER A 57 13.08 11.49 9.97
CA SER A 57 12.43 10.54 9.07
C SER A 57 13.41 9.93 8.08
N LEU A 58 14.34 10.72 7.54
CA LEU A 58 15.41 10.23 6.66
C LEU A 58 16.35 9.29 7.40
N ASP A 59 16.74 9.62 8.63
CA ASP A 59 17.57 8.75 9.48
C ASP A 59 16.90 7.43 9.80
N ARG A 60 15.57 7.44 9.96
CA ARG A 60 14.79 6.19 10.14
C ARG A 60 14.74 5.35 8.89
N ILE A 61 14.60 5.96 7.70
CA ILE A 61 14.71 5.24 6.43
C ILE A 61 16.07 4.55 6.33
N CYS A 62 17.15 5.27 6.60
CA CYS A 62 18.52 4.69 6.58
C CYS A 62 18.64 3.49 7.52
N ARG A 63 18.15 3.60 8.76
CA ARG A 63 18.18 2.49 9.72
C ARG A 63 17.34 1.30 9.29
N LEU A 64 16.16 1.58 8.69
CA LEU A 64 15.22 0.55 8.26
C LEU A 64 15.76 -0.25 7.07
N THR A 65 16.33 0.44 6.10
CA THR A 65 16.73 -0.13 4.81
C THR A 65 18.20 -0.52 4.74
N GLY A 66 19.03 0.04 5.63
CA GLY A 66 20.49 -0.06 5.58
C GLY A 66 21.13 0.87 4.53
N ALA A 67 20.34 1.65 3.79
CA ALA A 67 20.86 2.57 2.79
C ALA A 67 21.59 3.76 3.44
N PRO A 68 22.70 4.25 2.87
CA PRO A 68 23.39 5.43 3.36
C PRO A 68 22.57 6.70 3.14
N LEU A 69 22.71 7.69 4.01
CA LEU A 69 21.98 8.96 3.94
C LEU A 69 22.25 9.71 2.61
N SER A 70 23.44 9.56 2.04
CA SER A 70 23.80 10.13 0.73
C SER A 70 22.87 9.61 -0.38
N GLU A 71 22.59 8.32 -0.40
CA GLU A 71 21.71 7.67 -1.38
C GLU A 71 20.25 8.10 -1.16
N VAL A 72 19.75 8.08 0.08
CA VAL A 72 18.40 8.56 0.40
C VAL A 72 18.23 10.04 0.00
N ASN A 73 19.24 10.87 0.21
CA ASN A 73 19.25 12.27 -0.25
C ASN A 73 19.28 12.41 -1.77
N GLN A 74 19.94 11.49 -2.48
CA GLN A 74 19.90 11.44 -3.94
C GLN A 74 18.47 11.15 -4.40
N PHE A 75 17.80 10.10 -3.91
CA PHE A 75 16.41 9.78 -4.24
C PHE A 75 15.45 10.93 -3.94
N ARG A 76 15.70 11.68 -2.86
CA ARG A 76 14.94 12.88 -2.53
C ARG A 76 15.12 13.98 -3.56
N ARG A 77 16.33 14.18 -4.11
CA ARG A 77 16.58 15.15 -5.18
C ARG A 77 15.90 14.71 -6.47
N GLU A 78 16.08 13.46 -6.89
CA GLU A 78 15.42 12.88 -8.06
C GLU A 78 13.89 13.07 -7.99
N LEU A 79 13.29 12.78 -6.84
CA LEU A 79 11.86 12.98 -6.63
C LEU A 79 11.44 14.45 -6.75
N ARG A 80 12.26 15.38 -6.25
CA ARG A 80 11.99 16.83 -6.35
C ARG A 80 12.05 17.33 -7.78
N GLU A 81 12.90 16.76 -8.60
CA GLU A 81 13.13 17.14 -10.00
C GLU A 81 12.13 16.44 -10.94
N SER A 82 11.53 15.33 -10.49
CA SER A 82 10.56 14.55 -11.29
C SER A 82 9.19 15.23 -11.39
N GLU A 83 8.43 14.88 -12.43
CA GLU A 83 7.03 15.28 -12.60
C GLU A 83 6.04 14.41 -11.79
N LEU A 84 6.52 13.35 -11.15
CA LEU A 84 5.69 12.39 -10.43
C LEU A 84 4.77 13.04 -9.38
N PRO A 85 5.29 13.96 -8.51
CA PRO A 85 4.44 14.63 -7.52
C PRO A 85 3.27 15.40 -8.16
N ASP A 86 3.52 16.09 -9.27
CA ASP A 86 2.49 16.87 -9.97
C ASP A 86 1.50 15.95 -10.69
N THR A 87 1.98 14.88 -11.33
CA THR A 87 1.15 13.85 -11.96
C THR A 87 0.18 13.21 -10.96
N LEU A 88 0.63 12.89 -9.77
CA LEU A 88 -0.22 12.29 -8.73
C LEU A 88 -1.17 13.32 -8.12
N LEU A 89 -0.76 14.58 -7.98
CA LEU A 89 -1.64 15.67 -7.58
C LEU A 89 -2.78 15.86 -8.58
N ASP A 90 -2.50 15.82 -9.87
CA ASP A 90 -3.52 16.00 -10.92
C ASP A 90 -4.53 14.85 -10.94
N ARG A 91 -4.09 13.64 -10.72
CA ARG A 91 -4.96 12.47 -10.66
C ARG A 91 -5.78 12.41 -9.38
N GLY A 92 -5.19 12.81 -8.26
CA GLY A 92 -5.81 12.81 -6.94
C GLY A 92 -6.53 14.11 -6.58
N ALA A 93 -6.68 15.06 -7.51
CA ALA A 93 -7.14 16.42 -7.26
C ALA A 93 -8.44 16.52 -6.44
N GLY A 94 -8.27 16.43 -5.15
CA GLY A 94 -9.29 16.67 -4.14
C GLY A 94 -8.61 16.90 -2.81
N VAL A 95 -9.14 17.84 -2.03
CA VAL A 95 -8.58 18.29 -0.74
C VAL A 95 -8.37 17.14 0.28
N ALA A 96 -9.09 16.03 0.14
CA ALA A 96 -8.98 14.86 1.01
C ALA A 96 -7.58 14.20 0.96
N PHE A 97 -6.92 14.21 -0.20
CA PHE A 97 -5.62 13.54 -0.38
C PHE A 97 -4.41 14.41 -0.01
N THR A 98 -4.58 15.70 0.18
CA THR A 98 -3.46 16.60 0.50
C THR A 98 -2.80 16.29 1.84
N ARG A 99 -3.50 15.59 2.74
CA ARG A 99 -2.96 15.15 4.04
C ARG A 99 -2.06 13.91 3.92
N GLU A 100 -2.31 13.04 2.94
CA GLU A 100 -1.57 11.79 2.72
C GLU A 100 -0.36 11.96 1.79
N LEU A 101 -0.21 13.15 1.17
CA LEU A 101 0.86 13.44 0.21
C LEU A 101 2.28 13.26 0.76
N PRO A 102 2.62 13.77 1.98
CA PRO A 102 3.96 13.58 2.53
C PRO A 102 4.28 12.10 2.78
N GLN A 103 3.28 11.31 3.14
CA GLN A 103 3.42 9.87 3.43
C GLN A 103 3.70 9.08 2.17
N GLY A 104 3.03 9.39 1.05
CA GLY A 104 3.33 8.78 -0.24
C GLY A 104 4.77 9.03 -0.68
N ALA A 105 5.27 10.24 -0.50
CA ALA A 105 6.66 10.58 -0.80
C ALA A 105 7.66 9.85 0.12
N LEU A 106 7.32 9.66 1.40
CA LEU A 106 8.13 8.84 2.31
C LEU A 106 8.13 7.36 1.90
N LEU A 107 6.95 6.83 1.54
CA LEU A 107 6.82 5.46 1.05
C LEU A 107 7.66 5.24 -0.21
N TYR A 108 7.65 6.20 -1.15
CA TYR A 108 8.54 6.19 -2.31
C TYR A 108 10.01 6.08 -1.89
N LEU A 109 10.48 6.90 -0.94
CA LEU A 109 11.88 6.85 -0.49
C LEU A 109 12.24 5.53 0.20
N VAL A 110 11.32 4.94 0.98
CA VAL A 110 11.54 3.61 1.59
C VAL A 110 11.69 2.55 0.52
N VAL A 111 10.79 2.50 -0.46
CA VAL A 111 10.83 1.50 -1.55
C VAL A 111 12.06 1.70 -2.42
N ARG A 112 12.45 2.96 -2.72
CA ARG A 112 13.69 3.27 -3.46
C ARG A 112 14.92 2.74 -2.73
N ALA A 113 14.99 2.97 -1.42
CA ALA A 113 16.15 2.59 -0.60
C ALA A 113 16.20 1.09 -0.26
N ALA A 114 15.05 0.45 -0.07
CA ALA A 114 14.96 -0.98 0.24
C ALA A 114 15.16 -1.88 -0.98
N ARG A 115 14.87 -1.40 -2.20
CA ARG A 115 14.92 -2.17 -3.47
C ARG A 115 14.22 -3.54 -3.34
N PRO A 116 12.96 -3.59 -2.91
CA PRO A 116 12.26 -4.85 -2.71
C PRO A 116 11.98 -5.54 -4.06
N GLY A 117 12.20 -6.85 -4.13
CA GLY A 117 11.81 -7.67 -5.27
C GLY A 117 10.30 -7.93 -5.27
N HIS A 118 9.69 -8.10 -4.10
CA HIS A 118 8.25 -8.28 -3.98
C HIS A 118 7.64 -7.43 -2.85
N VAL A 119 6.70 -6.56 -3.24
CA VAL A 119 5.91 -5.75 -2.33
C VAL A 119 4.47 -6.27 -2.27
N VAL A 120 3.90 -6.38 -1.07
CA VAL A 120 2.48 -6.64 -0.87
C VAL A 120 1.84 -5.46 -0.16
N GLU A 121 0.72 -4.97 -0.69
CA GLU A 121 -0.07 -3.88 -0.12
C GLU A 121 -1.49 -4.35 0.18
N THR A 122 -2.03 -3.98 1.34
CA THR A 122 -3.46 -4.15 1.65
C THR A 122 -4.15 -2.80 1.81
N GLY A 123 -5.41 -2.74 1.36
CA GLY A 123 -6.21 -1.53 1.49
C GLY A 123 -6.19 -0.61 0.28
N VAL A 124 -5.89 -1.15 -0.90
CA VAL A 124 -5.98 -0.38 -2.15
C VAL A 124 -7.38 0.20 -2.30
N ARG A 125 -7.45 1.51 -2.31
CA ARG A 125 -8.64 2.30 -2.60
C ARG A 125 -8.48 2.92 -4.00
N PRO A 126 -8.44 4.25 -4.16
CA PRO A 126 -8.14 4.83 -5.47
C PRO A 126 -6.71 4.53 -5.98
N GLY A 127 -5.82 3.98 -5.12
CA GLY A 127 -4.47 3.60 -5.48
C GLY A 127 -3.44 4.72 -5.33
N TYR A 128 -3.59 5.54 -4.30
CA TYR A 128 -2.65 6.63 -4.06
C TYR A 128 -1.30 6.09 -3.58
N SER A 129 -1.25 5.31 -2.49
CA SER A 129 -0.05 4.61 -2.01
C SER A 129 0.53 3.69 -3.08
N THR A 130 -0.36 2.93 -3.75
CA THR A 130 -0.03 2.06 -4.88
C THR A 130 0.80 2.78 -5.95
N ALA A 131 0.39 3.99 -6.35
CA ALA A 131 1.08 4.76 -7.38
C ALA A 131 2.49 5.18 -6.93
N TRP A 132 2.68 5.53 -5.66
CA TRP A 132 4.00 5.87 -5.11
C TRP A 132 4.93 4.65 -5.03
N ILE A 133 4.41 3.50 -4.60
CA ILE A 133 5.16 2.23 -4.57
C ILE A 133 5.61 1.86 -5.98
N LEU A 134 4.67 1.85 -6.93
CA LEU A 134 4.96 1.49 -8.32
C LEU A 134 5.95 2.44 -8.99
N ALA A 135 5.85 3.74 -8.74
CA ALA A 135 6.80 4.71 -9.24
C ALA A 135 8.22 4.49 -8.69
N ALA A 136 8.33 4.07 -7.42
CA ALA A 136 9.61 3.73 -6.83
C ALA A 136 10.20 2.44 -7.42
N LEU A 137 9.38 1.39 -7.62
CA LEU A 137 9.80 0.15 -8.27
C LEU A 137 10.22 0.38 -9.73
N GLU A 138 9.48 1.21 -10.47
CA GLU A 138 9.85 1.61 -11.82
C GLU A 138 11.18 2.35 -11.86
N SER A 139 11.41 3.30 -10.92
CA SER A 139 12.68 4.00 -10.78
C SER A 139 13.84 3.09 -10.34
N ASN A 140 13.56 1.97 -9.66
CA ASN A 140 14.55 0.94 -9.34
C ASN A 140 14.86 0.04 -10.54
N GLY A 141 13.97 -0.04 -11.54
CA GLY A 141 14.06 -0.96 -12.66
C GLY A 141 13.72 -2.41 -12.32
N GLU A 142 13.35 -2.70 -11.08
CA GLU A 142 13.10 -4.04 -10.54
C GLU A 142 11.96 -4.05 -9.52
N GLY A 143 11.48 -5.26 -9.17
CA GLY A 143 10.45 -5.48 -8.17
C GLY A 143 9.03 -5.41 -8.75
N GLU A 144 8.10 -6.07 -8.03
CA GLU A 144 6.68 -6.14 -8.37
C GLU A 144 5.83 -5.83 -7.15
N LEU A 145 4.62 -5.31 -7.40
CA LEU A 145 3.63 -5.01 -6.38
C LEU A 145 2.41 -5.90 -6.55
N THR A 146 2.03 -6.62 -5.50
CA THR A 146 0.72 -7.26 -5.39
C THR A 146 -0.12 -6.49 -4.38
N SER A 147 -1.24 -5.93 -4.83
CA SER A 147 -2.14 -5.17 -3.97
C SER A 147 -3.46 -5.89 -3.76
N LEU A 148 -3.96 -5.89 -2.53
CA LEU A 148 -5.27 -6.42 -2.16
C LEU A 148 -6.23 -5.26 -1.88
N GLY A 149 -7.23 -5.11 -2.75
CA GLY A 149 -8.29 -4.13 -2.63
C GLY A 149 -9.63 -4.73 -2.18
N PRO A 150 -10.62 -3.88 -1.82
CA PRO A 150 -11.93 -4.33 -1.42
C PRO A 150 -12.64 -5.09 -2.54
N GLY A 151 -13.39 -6.13 -2.18
CA GLY A 151 -14.22 -6.87 -3.13
C GLY A 151 -15.41 -6.04 -3.64
N PRO A 152 -16.06 -6.49 -4.72
CA PRO A 152 -17.17 -5.77 -5.38
C PRO A 152 -18.35 -5.45 -4.47
N THR A 153 -18.53 -6.19 -3.38
CA THR A 153 -19.64 -6.01 -2.42
C THR A 153 -19.33 -5.01 -1.31
N ALA A 154 -18.08 -4.67 -1.07
CA ALA A 154 -17.69 -3.78 0.03
C ALA A 154 -18.17 -2.32 -0.15
N GLY A 155 -18.35 -1.86 -1.40
CA GLY A 155 -18.82 -0.51 -1.71
C GLY A 155 -20.33 -0.31 -1.55
N ARG A 156 -21.14 -1.38 -1.58
CA ARG A 156 -22.60 -1.28 -1.51
C ARG A 156 -23.12 -0.97 -0.10
N ALA A 157 -22.39 -1.37 0.95
CA ALA A 157 -22.80 -1.16 2.33
C ALA A 157 -22.53 0.24 2.87
N SER A 158 -21.60 1.01 2.26
CA SER A 158 -21.13 2.30 2.80
C SER A 158 -21.76 3.54 2.16
N GLY A 159 -22.59 3.39 1.15
CA GLY A 159 -23.18 4.54 0.46
C GLY A 159 -22.18 5.47 -0.27
N VAL A 160 -20.97 5.03 -0.47
CA VAL A 160 -19.86 5.79 -1.04
C VAL A 160 -19.80 5.62 -2.56
N ARG A 161 -19.54 6.70 -3.28
CA ARG A 161 -19.49 6.75 -4.76
C ARG A 161 -18.40 5.85 -5.34
N GLU A 162 -18.69 5.24 -6.50
CA GLU A 162 -17.75 4.39 -7.25
C GLU A 162 -16.50 5.15 -7.69
N VAL A 163 -15.45 5.08 -6.88
CA VAL A 163 -14.09 5.34 -7.35
C VAL A 163 -13.53 3.99 -7.77
N SER A 164 -13.08 3.86 -9.00
CA SER A 164 -12.46 2.60 -9.44
C SER A 164 -11.20 2.33 -8.62
N VAL A 165 -11.09 1.12 -8.09
CA VAL A 165 -9.88 0.71 -7.37
C VAL A 165 -8.68 0.92 -8.28
N GLY A 166 -7.67 1.65 -7.78
CA GLY A 166 -6.45 1.93 -8.54
C GLY A 166 -6.59 2.99 -9.64
N GLN A 167 -7.68 3.80 -9.66
CA GLN A 167 -7.87 4.82 -10.72
C GLN A 167 -6.75 5.88 -10.75
N PHE A 168 -6.06 6.13 -9.62
CA PHE A 168 -4.96 7.09 -9.56
C PHE A 168 -3.63 6.53 -10.04
N VAL A 169 -3.53 5.21 -10.19
CA VAL A 169 -2.32 4.58 -10.73
C VAL A 169 -2.17 4.95 -12.21
N PRO A 170 -1.10 5.68 -12.59
CA PRO A 170 -0.81 5.98 -13.99
C PRO A 170 -0.72 4.70 -14.82
N PRO A 171 -1.28 4.66 -16.04
CA PRO A 171 -1.19 3.48 -16.92
C PRO A 171 0.24 2.99 -17.14
N ALA A 172 1.20 3.91 -17.28
CA ALA A 172 2.61 3.58 -17.47
C ALA A 172 3.24 2.79 -16.32
N LEU A 173 2.70 2.90 -15.10
CA LEU A 173 3.23 2.22 -13.92
C LEU A 173 2.60 0.83 -13.68
N ARG A 174 1.61 0.44 -14.47
CA ARG A 174 0.82 -0.79 -14.20
C ARG A 174 1.53 -2.09 -14.61
N ALA A 175 2.63 -2.03 -15.34
CA ALA A 175 3.34 -3.22 -15.81
C ALA A 175 3.86 -4.11 -14.66
N ARG A 176 4.17 -3.49 -13.50
CA ARG A 176 4.68 -4.16 -12.29
C ARG A 176 3.60 -4.41 -11.23
N TRP A 177 2.32 -4.30 -11.59
CA TRP A 177 1.23 -4.32 -10.65
C TRP A 177 0.25 -5.47 -10.86
N THR A 178 0.03 -6.27 -9.82
CA THR A 178 -1.06 -7.26 -9.73
C THR A 178 -2.09 -6.78 -8.72
N LEU A 179 -3.34 -6.64 -9.15
CA LEU A 179 -4.46 -6.27 -8.30
C LEU A 179 -5.33 -7.49 -7.99
N ALA A 180 -5.40 -7.86 -6.72
CA ALA A 180 -6.36 -8.83 -6.21
C ALA A 180 -7.52 -8.09 -5.52
N LEU A 181 -8.75 -8.59 -5.68
CA LEU A 181 -9.94 -8.03 -5.05
C LEU A 181 -10.59 -9.07 -4.13
N GLY A 182 -10.99 -8.64 -2.93
CA GLY A 182 -11.68 -9.51 -1.99
C GLY A 182 -11.45 -9.13 -0.54
N ASN A 183 -11.97 -9.98 0.36
CA ASN A 183 -11.72 -9.83 1.79
C ASN A 183 -10.31 -10.34 2.12
N SER A 184 -9.62 -9.64 3.01
CA SER A 184 -8.25 -10.01 3.40
C SER A 184 -8.19 -11.34 4.14
N GLU A 185 -9.18 -11.67 4.97
CA GLU A 185 -9.23 -12.95 5.65
C GLU A 185 -9.25 -14.14 4.69
N ASP A 186 -9.85 -13.98 3.50
CA ASP A 186 -10.00 -15.04 2.50
C ASP A 186 -8.82 -15.09 1.51
N ARG A 187 -8.25 -13.94 1.17
CA ARG A 187 -7.33 -13.81 0.03
C ARG A 187 -5.86 -13.63 0.41
N LEU A 188 -5.59 -12.96 1.54
CA LEU A 188 -4.23 -12.52 1.87
C LEU A 188 -3.28 -13.72 2.05
N ARG A 189 -3.71 -14.78 2.75
CA ARG A 189 -2.85 -15.97 2.95
C ARG A 189 -2.44 -16.62 1.62
N GLY A 190 -3.36 -16.69 0.65
CA GLY A 190 -3.06 -17.22 -0.68
C GLY A 190 -2.08 -16.35 -1.46
N ILE A 191 -2.20 -15.01 -1.35
CA ILE A 191 -1.26 -14.06 -1.96
C ILE A 191 0.14 -14.24 -1.35
N LEU A 192 0.22 -14.29 -0.03
CA LEU A 192 1.49 -14.43 0.70
C LEU A 192 2.17 -15.79 0.45
N ALA A 193 1.39 -16.87 0.37
CA ALA A 193 1.91 -18.22 0.10
C ALA A 193 2.37 -18.42 -1.35
N GLY A 194 1.76 -17.69 -2.30
CA GLY A 194 2.13 -17.73 -3.72
C GLY A 194 3.39 -16.93 -4.06
N SER A 195 3.97 -16.22 -3.11
CA SER A 195 5.20 -15.45 -3.28
C SER A 195 6.43 -16.23 -2.78
N ASN A 196 7.58 -16.01 -3.42
CA ASN A 196 8.88 -16.54 -2.95
C ASN A 196 9.44 -15.75 -1.73
N GLY A 197 8.55 -15.18 -0.93
CA GLY A 197 8.84 -14.28 0.17
C GLY A 197 8.36 -12.85 -0.13
N VAL A 198 8.12 -12.09 0.92
CA VAL A 198 7.69 -10.69 0.84
C VAL A 198 8.78 -9.81 1.41
N ASP A 199 9.35 -8.91 0.59
CA ASP A 199 10.44 -8.05 1.03
C ASP A 199 9.93 -6.78 1.70
N LEU A 200 8.72 -6.32 1.30
CA LEU A 200 8.06 -5.21 1.93
C LEU A 200 6.54 -5.46 1.98
N PHE A 201 5.96 -5.37 3.16
CA PHE A 201 4.51 -5.38 3.34
C PHE A 201 4.03 -4.01 3.80
N PHE A 202 3.02 -3.46 3.13
CA PHE A 202 2.39 -2.20 3.50
C PHE A 202 0.92 -2.40 3.88
N TYR A 203 0.60 -2.14 5.16
CA TYR A 203 -0.75 -2.18 5.69
C TYR A 203 -1.41 -0.80 5.59
N ASP A 204 -2.54 -0.69 4.87
CA ASP A 204 -3.37 0.53 4.78
C ASP A 204 -4.88 0.22 4.73
N ASN A 205 -5.31 -0.82 5.44
CA ASN A 205 -6.68 -1.36 5.30
C ASN A 205 -7.68 -0.82 6.34
N GLY A 206 -7.48 0.39 6.87
CA GLY A 206 -8.45 1.10 7.68
C GLY A 206 -8.54 0.64 9.16
N PRO A 207 -9.54 1.16 9.94
CA PRO A 207 -9.49 1.16 11.40
C PRO A 207 -9.97 -0.13 12.07
N VAL A 208 -10.32 -1.19 11.36
CA VAL A 208 -10.87 -2.42 11.93
C VAL A 208 -9.79 -3.24 12.63
N ALA A 209 -9.75 -3.20 13.96
CA ALA A 209 -8.69 -3.80 14.76
C ALA A 209 -8.50 -5.32 14.56
N SER A 210 -9.58 -6.10 14.38
CA SER A 210 -9.49 -7.54 14.12
C SER A 210 -8.77 -7.84 12.80
N ARG A 211 -9.11 -7.09 11.76
CA ARG A 211 -8.47 -7.20 10.44
C ARG A 211 -7.00 -6.78 10.51
N ALA A 212 -6.71 -5.66 11.16
CA ALA A 212 -5.33 -5.22 11.36
C ALA A 212 -4.47 -6.30 12.05
N ARG A 213 -4.97 -6.88 13.15
CA ARG A 213 -4.28 -7.97 13.86
C ARG A 213 -4.04 -9.20 12.97
N PHE A 214 -5.03 -9.57 12.15
CA PHE A 214 -4.89 -10.68 11.21
C PHE A 214 -3.83 -10.39 10.14
N GLU A 215 -3.93 -9.24 9.46
CA GLU A 215 -3.05 -8.88 8.34
C GLU A 215 -1.60 -8.67 8.80
N LEU A 216 -1.36 -7.97 9.91
CA LEU A 216 -0.03 -7.77 10.47
C LEU A 216 0.65 -9.09 10.84
N ARG A 217 -0.09 -10.05 11.43
CA ARG A 217 0.44 -11.38 11.76
C ARG A 217 0.78 -12.16 10.51
N ALA A 218 -0.17 -12.25 9.57
CA ALA A 218 0.03 -13.01 8.33
C ALA A 218 1.20 -12.44 7.51
N ALA A 219 1.31 -11.12 7.43
CA ALA A 219 2.43 -10.45 6.79
C ALA A 219 3.77 -10.76 7.46
N TRP A 220 3.81 -10.67 8.80
CA TRP A 220 5.03 -10.94 9.55
C TRP A 220 5.57 -12.36 9.34
N GLU A 221 4.67 -13.34 9.30
CA GLU A 221 5.02 -14.74 9.02
C GLU A 221 5.59 -14.94 7.61
N ALA A 222 5.14 -14.14 6.63
CA ALA A 222 5.54 -14.25 5.22
C ALA A 222 6.73 -13.37 4.81
N LEU A 223 7.17 -12.44 5.67
CA LEU A 223 8.31 -11.58 5.35
C LEU A 223 9.58 -12.38 5.14
N SER A 224 10.31 -12.04 4.09
CA SER A 224 11.68 -12.50 3.84
C SER A 224 12.62 -12.10 4.98
N PRO A 225 13.77 -12.76 5.14
CA PRO A 225 14.84 -12.28 5.99
C PRO A 225 15.17 -10.81 5.67
N ARG A 226 15.17 -9.93 6.69
CA ARG A 226 15.30 -8.48 6.56
C ARG A 226 14.12 -7.79 5.86
N GLY A 227 13.00 -8.49 5.66
CA GLY A 227 11.79 -7.92 5.13
C GLY A 227 11.22 -6.81 6.02
N ILE A 228 10.57 -5.83 5.41
CA ILE A 228 10.08 -4.60 6.04
C ILE A 228 8.56 -4.67 6.18
N LEU A 229 8.06 -4.39 7.40
CA LEU A 229 6.65 -4.18 7.68
C LEU A 229 6.38 -2.70 7.90
N LEU A 230 5.55 -2.11 7.05
CA LEU A 230 5.03 -0.75 7.18
C LEU A 230 3.55 -0.79 7.52
N ALA A 231 3.08 0.13 8.37
CA ALA A 231 1.68 0.26 8.69
C ALA A 231 1.25 1.72 8.71
N HIS A 232 0.12 2.01 8.11
CA HIS A 232 -0.54 3.32 8.13
C HIS A 232 -1.73 3.30 9.10
N HIS A 233 -2.19 4.47 9.57
CA HIS A 233 -3.29 4.59 10.54
C HIS A 233 -3.09 3.78 11.82
N ILE A 234 -1.86 3.69 12.31
CA ILE A 234 -1.52 2.91 13.50
C ILE A 234 -2.14 3.46 14.80
N GLU A 235 -2.57 4.72 14.78
CA GLU A 235 -3.28 5.38 15.88
C GLU A 235 -4.77 5.03 15.93
N ALA A 236 -5.32 4.44 14.87
CA ALA A 236 -6.76 4.18 14.77
C ALA A 236 -7.25 3.12 15.76
N ASN A 237 -6.35 2.25 16.24
CA ASN A 237 -6.65 1.23 17.23
C ASN A 237 -5.36 0.63 17.84
N SER A 238 -5.50 -0.28 18.82
CA SER A 238 -4.34 -0.89 19.51
C SER A 238 -3.62 -2.00 18.73
N ALA A 239 -4.10 -2.39 17.54
CA ALA A 239 -3.59 -3.59 16.84
C ALA A 239 -2.09 -3.53 16.58
N TRP A 240 -1.56 -2.35 16.18
CA TRP A 240 -0.13 -2.16 15.94
C TRP A 240 0.70 -2.29 17.22
N THR A 241 0.30 -1.60 18.28
CA THR A 241 1.03 -1.64 19.57
C THR A 241 0.98 -3.01 20.21
N ASP A 242 -0.17 -3.70 20.12
CA ASP A 242 -0.34 -5.07 20.60
C ASP A 242 0.52 -6.04 19.78
N PHE A 243 0.55 -5.89 18.46
CA PHE A 243 1.38 -6.68 17.58
C PHE A 243 2.87 -6.51 17.94
N CYS A 244 3.37 -5.28 18.03
CA CYS A 244 4.76 -5.01 18.37
C CYS A 244 5.14 -5.59 19.75
N ARG A 245 4.27 -5.43 20.75
CA ARG A 245 4.48 -5.99 22.10
C ARG A 245 4.60 -7.51 22.05
N ASN A 246 3.73 -8.18 21.31
CA ASN A 246 3.72 -9.64 21.19
C ASN A 246 4.95 -10.17 20.46
N GLN A 247 5.57 -9.36 19.60
CA GLN A 247 6.81 -9.71 18.90
C GLN A 247 8.08 -9.25 19.65
N GLY A 248 7.96 -8.60 20.80
CA GLY A 248 9.10 -8.02 21.51
C GLY A 248 9.77 -6.84 20.77
N ILE A 249 9.03 -6.18 19.88
CA ILE A 249 9.54 -5.11 19.02
C ILE A 249 9.10 -3.76 19.59
N VAL A 250 10.02 -2.81 19.66
CA VAL A 250 9.69 -1.41 19.99
C VAL A 250 9.08 -0.74 18.76
N PRO A 251 7.81 -0.25 18.85
CA PRO A 251 7.18 0.46 17.73
C PRO A 251 8.00 1.68 17.32
N GLN A 252 8.29 1.81 16.04
CA GLN A 252 8.98 2.97 15.48
C GLN A 252 8.02 3.73 14.56
N LEU A 253 8.02 5.05 14.67
CA LEU A 253 7.31 5.93 13.75
C LEU A 253 8.25 6.35 12.63
N LEU A 254 7.83 6.22 11.40
CA LEU A 254 8.58 6.77 10.26
C LEU A 254 8.40 8.29 10.20
N ASP A 255 7.16 8.76 10.31
CA ASP A 255 6.82 10.18 10.43
C ASP A 255 5.74 10.40 11.51
N PRO A 256 5.98 11.27 12.50
CA PRO A 256 5.00 11.61 13.51
C PRO A 256 3.97 12.67 13.07
N GLY A 257 3.95 13.06 11.77
CA GLY A 257 2.98 14.04 11.24
C GLY A 257 1.52 13.55 11.37
N PRO A 258 0.53 14.46 11.33
CA PRO A 258 -0.89 14.06 11.35
C PRO A 258 -1.41 13.72 9.92
N PRO A 259 -1.97 12.52 9.70
CA PRO A 259 -1.91 11.35 10.58
C PRO A 259 -0.47 10.81 10.68
N PRO A 260 -0.10 10.18 11.81
CA PRO A 260 1.23 9.60 11.92
C PRO A 260 1.39 8.47 10.91
N MET A 261 2.49 8.51 10.18
CA MET A 261 2.83 7.44 9.26
C MET A 261 3.52 6.32 10.03
N GLY A 262 2.94 5.18 9.89
CA GLY A 262 3.33 3.84 10.11
C GLY A 262 4.47 3.52 11.05
N GLY A 263 4.20 2.56 11.89
CA GLY A 263 5.26 1.85 12.60
C GLY A 263 6.08 1.04 11.62
N LEU A 264 7.35 0.96 11.89
CA LEU A 264 8.30 0.20 11.11
C LEU A 264 8.80 -0.99 11.92
N SER A 265 8.91 -2.13 11.29
CA SER A 265 9.57 -3.30 11.86
C SER A 265 10.40 -3.97 10.79
N VAL A 266 11.57 -4.43 11.15
CA VAL A 266 12.44 -5.24 10.30
C VAL A 266 12.47 -6.63 10.89
N LYS A 267 12.09 -7.63 10.10
CA LYS A 267 12.24 -9.02 10.49
C LYS A 267 13.73 -9.39 10.44
N THR A 268 14.36 -9.57 11.60
CA THR A 268 15.68 -10.18 11.68
C THR A 268 15.54 -11.69 11.62
N THR A 269 16.42 -12.37 10.89
CA THR A 269 16.55 -13.84 11.01
C THR A 269 16.98 -14.17 12.44
N ALA A 270 16.23 -15.07 13.07
CA ALA A 270 16.66 -15.72 14.31
C ALA A 270 17.91 -16.57 14.06
#